data_2e166bb4f3157a5f2664f9db65b0ba23
#
_entry.id   2e166bb4f3157a5f2664f9db65b0ba23
#
_cell.length_a   1.000
_cell.length_b   1.000
_cell.length_c   1.000
_cell.angle_alpha   90.00
_cell.angle_beta   90.00
_cell.angle_gamma   90.00
#
_symmetry.space_group_name_H-M   'P 1'
#
loop_
_entity.id
_entity.type
_entity.pdbx_description
1 polymer ?
#
loop_
_entity_poly.entity_id
_entity_poly.type
_entity_poly.pdbx_seq_one_letter_code
_entity_poly.pdbx_strand_id
1 'polypeptide(L)'
;MNKGDESGDGFKSKFLSDAELAKAKLDTVSPSFCLAKWKQVSLHLPTGLNNSCYHPPLHEIPIETLSSNPSSLHNTSQKKEIRKLMMQGKKPDECQYCWRMESNGNLSDRHYRSGEPWASKDFDVIV
;
A
#
# COMPACT_ATOMS: atom_id res chain seq x y z
N MET A 1 -19.63 32.03 8.81
CA MET A 1 -19.25 30.65 8.48
C MET A 1 -20.29 30.02 7.56
N ASN A 2 -19.83 29.46 6.47
CA ASN A 2 -20.72 28.97 5.43
C ASN A 2 -21.05 27.51 5.68
N LYS A 3 -22.34 27.17 5.73
CA LYS A 3 -22.80 25.80 6.00
C LYS A 3 -22.41 24.81 4.91
N GLY A 4 -22.30 25.25 3.66
CA GLY A 4 -21.82 24.41 2.57
C GLY A 4 -20.37 23.97 2.77
N ASP A 5 -19.56 24.86 3.33
CA ASP A 5 -18.18 24.56 3.65
C ASP A 5 -18.07 23.57 4.80
N GLU A 6 -18.99 23.66 5.77
CA GLU A 6 -19.02 22.73 6.90
C GLU A 6 -19.18 21.28 6.44
N SER A 7 -20.05 21.04 5.45
CA SER A 7 -20.26 19.70 4.91
C SER A 7 -18.99 19.15 4.25
N GLY A 8 -18.34 19.99 3.41
CA GLY A 8 -17.08 19.63 2.78
C GLY A 8 -15.94 19.48 3.78
N ASP A 9 -15.88 20.36 4.75
CA ASP A 9 -14.85 20.33 5.81
C ASP A 9 -15.00 19.07 6.67
N GLY A 10 -16.24 18.67 6.99
CA GLY A 10 -16.50 17.46 7.76
C GLY A 10 -15.99 16.21 7.04
N PHE A 11 -16.22 16.12 5.72
CA PHE A 11 -15.71 15.01 4.91
C PHE A 11 -14.18 15.00 4.87
N LYS A 12 -13.57 16.17 4.61
CA LYS A 12 -12.10 16.29 4.58
C LYS A 12 -11.48 15.97 5.93
N SER A 13 -12.07 16.46 7.02
CA SER A 13 -11.58 16.18 8.36
C SER A 13 -11.60 14.69 8.69
N LYS A 14 -12.69 14.00 8.32
CA LYS A 14 -12.79 12.56 8.52
C LYS A 14 -11.73 11.81 7.71
N PHE A 15 -11.56 12.18 6.44
CA PHE A 15 -10.58 11.56 5.56
C PHE A 15 -9.15 11.73 6.08
N LEU A 16 -8.80 12.96 6.50
CA LEU A 16 -7.48 13.24 7.06
C LEU A 16 -7.28 12.53 8.41
N SER A 17 -8.33 12.51 9.25
CA SER A 17 -8.27 11.83 10.54
C SER A 17 -8.06 10.33 10.36
N ASP A 18 -8.74 9.71 9.39
CA ASP A 18 -8.58 8.29 9.10
C ASP A 18 -7.15 7.99 8.62
N ALA A 19 -6.57 8.87 7.79
CA ALA A 19 -5.21 8.73 7.32
C ALA A 19 -4.18 8.90 8.44
N GLU A 20 -4.39 9.85 9.34
CA GLU A 20 -3.52 10.06 10.50
C GLU A 20 -3.57 8.87 11.46
N LEU A 21 -4.75 8.32 11.71
CA LEU A 21 -4.90 7.12 12.52
C LEU A 21 -4.23 5.92 11.86
N ALA A 22 -4.37 5.80 10.54
CA ALA A 22 -3.69 4.75 9.78
C ALA A 22 -2.17 4.89 9.91
N LYS A 23 -1.64 6.10 9.76
CA LYS A 23 -0.21 6.36 9.94
C LYS A 23 0.27 5.88 11.30
N ALA A 24 -0.46 6.24 12.36
CA ALA A 24 -0.09 5.83 13.71
C ALA A 24 -0.03 4.31 13.85
N LYS A 25 -1.01 3.60 13.27
CA LYS A 25 -1.04 2.14 13.28
C LYS A 25 0.09 1.52 12.46
N LEU A 26 0.32 2.04 11.27
CA LEU A 26 1.38 1.53 10.39
C LEU A 26 2.75 1.70 11.06
N ASP A 27 2.98 2.86 11.66
CA ASP A 27 4.26 3.19 12.28
C ASP A 27 4.54 2.33 13.53
N THR A 28 3.52 1.70 14.13
CA THR A 28 3.76 0.72 15.19
C THR A 28 4.42 -0.56 14.67
N VAL A 29 4.22 -0.89 13.41
CA VAL A 29 4.88 -2.04 12.76
C VAL A 29 6.28 -1.64 12.33
N SER A 30 6.38 -0.61 11.51
CA SER A 30 7.66 -0.01 11.12
C SER A 30 7.38 1.35 10.45
N PRO A 31 8.37 2.26 10.41
CA PRO A 31 8.19 3.57 9.79
C PRO A 31 7.99 3.53 8.27
N SER A 32 8.24 2.39 7.64
CA SER A 32 8.07 2.21 6.20
C SER A 32 6.99 1.20 5.85
N PHE A 33 6.24 0.69 6.81
CA PHE A 33 5.21 -0.31 6.59
C PHE A 33 4.06 0.26 5.77
N CYS A 34 3.65 -0.48 4.71
CA CYS A 34 2.55 -0.11 3.84
C CYS A 34 1.61 -1.30 3.66
N LEU A 35 0.38 -1.16 4.14
CA LEU A 35 -0.60 -2.24 4.12
C LEU A 35 -0.96 -2.69 2.69
N ALA A 36 -0.85 -1.78 1.71
CA ALA A 36 -1.09 -2.12 0.31
C ALA A 36 -0.17 -3.25 -0.20
N LYS A 37 1.03 -3.37 0.35
CA LYS A 37 1.96 -4.45 -0.03
C LYS A 37 1.45 -5.83 0.40
N TRP A 38 0.54 -5.86 1.36
CA TRP A 38 -0.06 -7.11 1.87
C TRP A 38 -1.46 -7.34 1.33
N LYS A 39 -2.23 -6.26 1.10
CA LYS A 39 -3.67 -6.36 0.81
C LYS A 39 -4.06 -5.96 -0.60
N GLN A 40 -3.18 -5.37 -1.39
CA GLN A 40 -3.48 -4.95 -2.76
C GLN A 40 -2.64 -5.69 -3.77
N VAL A 41 -3.28 -6.04 -4.89
CA VAL A 41 -2.62 -6.64 -6.04
C VAL A 41 -3.29 -6.12 -7.31
N SER A 42 -2.48 -5.74 -8.29
CA SER A 42 -2.95 -5.40 -9.64
C SER A 42 -2.25 -6.33 -10.62
N LEU A 43 -3.05 -7.13 -11.32
CA LEU A 43 -2.56 -8.07 -12.31
C LEU A 43 -2.84 -7.51 -13.70
N HIS A 44 -1.79 -7.41 -14.51
CA HIS A 44 -1.86 -6.96 -15.89
C HIS A 44 -1.62 -8.17 -16.78
N LEU A 45 -2.63 -9.03 -16.88
CA LEU A 45 -2.52 -10.35 -17.53
C LEU A 45 -2.07 -10.29 -18.98
N PRO A 46 -2.59 -9.35 -19.82
CA PRO A 46 -2.13 -9.29 -21.22
C PRO A 46 -0.63 -9.04 -21.37
N THR A 47 0.00 -8.41 -20.40
CA THR A 47 1.44 -8.10 -20.46
C THR A 47 2.26 -8.97 -19.51
N GLY A 48 1.61 -9.78 -18.65
CA GLY A 48 2.30 -10.62 -17.68
C GLY A 48 2.97 -9.84 -16.55
N LEU A 49 2.41 -8.71 -16.16
CA LEU A 49 3.00 -7.82 -15.15
C LEU A 49 2.12 -7.71 -13.91
N ASN A 50 2.73 -7.32 -12.80
CA ASN A 50 2.11 -7.26 -11.49
C ASN A 50 2.62 -6.03 -10.72
N ASN A 51 1.78 -5.45 -9.88
CA ASN A 51 2.21 -4.52 -8.83
C ASN A 51 1.23 -4.55 -7.66
N SER A 52 1.57 -3.86 -6.57
CA SER A 52 0.68 -3.78 -5.40
C SER A 52 -0.19 -2.53 -5.44
N CYS A 53 0.40 -1.36 -5.63
CA CYS A 53 -0.32 -0.12 -5.91
C CYS A 53 0.22 0.44 -7.22
N TYR A 54 -0.32 1.56 -7.69
CA TYR A 54 0.07 2.07 -9.02
C TYR A 54 1.37 2.89 -9.01
N HIS A 55 1.93 3.22 -7.86
CA HIS A 55 3.16 4.02 -7.78
C HIS A 55 4.43 3.23 -8.13
N PRO A 56 4.63 2.01 -7.61
CA PRO A 56 5.82 1.24 -7.97
C PRO A 56 5.78 0.81 -9.43
N PRO A 57 6.96 0.62 -10.07
CA PRO A 57 7.01 0.04 -11.40
C PRO A 57 6.37 -1.34 -11.43
N LEU A 58 5.81 -1.69 -12.57
CA LEU A 58 5.32 -3.05 -12.81
C LEU A 58 6.51 -4.01 -12.86
N HIS A 59 6.31 -5.22 -12.34
CA HIS A 59 7.31 -6.27 -12.43
C HIS A 59 6.71 -7.54 -13.05
N GLU A 60 7.56 -8.40 -13.58
CA GLU A 60 7.11 -9.59 -14.29
C GLU A 60 6.56 -10.66 -13.36
N ILE A 61 5.49 -11.32 -13.81
CA ILE A 61 4.98 -12.53 -13.18
C ILE A 61 5.91 -13.68 -13.62
N PRO A 62 6.43 -14.49 -12.68
CA PRO A 62 7.34 -15.58 -13.04
C PRO A 62 6.58 -16.76 -13.66
N ILE A 63 6.32 -16.67 -14.94
CA ILE A 63 5.49 -17.62 -15.67
C ILE A 63 6.00 -19.06 -15.52
N GLU A 64 7.30 -19.25 -15.55
CA GLU A 64 7.94 -20.56 -15.46
C GLU A 64 7.71 -21.27 -14.12
N THR A 65 7.34 -20.54 -13.07
CA THR A 65 7.10 -21.12 -11.74
C THR A 65 5.62 -21.27 -11.41
N LEU A 66 4.71 -20.74 -12.26
CA LEU A 66 3.27 -20.74 -11.97
C LEU A 66 2.69 -22.14 -11.80
N SER A 67 3.14 -23.11 -12.60
CA SER A 67 2.61 -24.47 -12.52
C SER A 67 3.00 -25.17 -11.22
N SER A 68 4.17 -24.90 -10.68
CA SER A 68 4.63 -25.48 -9.42
C SER A 68 4.26 -24.65 -8.21
N ASN A 69 4.06 -23.34 -8.39
CA ASN A 69 3.69 -22.41 -7.33
C ASN A 69 2.68 -21.39 -7.86
N PRO A 70 1.37 -21.75 -7.92
CA PRO A 70 0.34 -20.83 -8.43
C PRO A 70 0.24 -19.50 -7.68
N SER A 71 0.61 -19.47 -6.40
CA SER A 71 0.56 -18.22 -5.62
C SER A 71 1.54 -17.18 -6.12
N SER A 72 2.53 -17.56 -6.94
CA SER A 72 3.47 -16.61 -7.52
C SER A 72 2.84 -15.70 -8.57
N LEU A 73 1.59 -15.96 -8.97
CA LEU A 73 0.83 -15.05 -9.82
C LEU A 73 0.63 -13.70 -9.13
N HIS A 74 0.22 -13.70 -7.88
CA HIS A 74 -0.06 -12.49 -7.11
C HIS A 74 0.97 -12.21 -6.02
N ASN A 75 1.60 -13.22 -5.48
CA ASN A 75 2.57 -13.12 -4.39
C ASN A 75 3.98 -13.39 -4.91
N THR A 76 4.48 -12.47 -5.73
CA THR A 76 5.76 -12.61 -6.42
C THR A 76 6.94 -12.49 -5.45
N SER A 77 8.10 -12.97 -5.88
CA SER A 77 9.35 -12.79 -5.13
C SER A 77 9.68 -11.31 -4.91
N GLN A 78 9.37 -10.47 -5.90
CA GLN A 78 9.54 -9.02 -5.79
C GLN A 78 8.74 -8.47 -4.62
N LYS A 79 7.47 -8.84 -4.52
CA LYS A 79 6.60 -8.39 -3.42
C LYS A 79 7.08 -8.90 -2.06
N LYS A 80 7.52 -10.14 -1.99
CA LYS A 80 8.04 -10.72 -0.74
C LYS A 80 9.27 -9.96 -0.25
N GLU A 81 10.17 -9.62 -1.16
CA GLU A 81 11.38 -8.86 -0.82
C GLU A 81 11.02 -7.45 -0.32
N ILE A 82 10.08 -6.77 -0.99
CA ILE A 82 9.63 -5.44 -0.58
C ILE A 82 9.01 -5.48 0.81
N ARG A 83 8.13 -6.47 1.07
CA ARG A 83 7.53 -6.62 2.40
C ARG A 83 8.58 -6.87 3.48
N LYS A 84 9.58 -7.67 3.16
CA LYS A 84 10.69 -7.94 4.08
C LYS A 84 11.45 -6.67 4.44
N LEU A 85 11.75 -5.82 3.44
CA LEU A 85 12.41 -4.54 3.69
C LEU A 85 11.56 -3.65 4.60
N MET A 86 10.26 -3.58 4.35
CA MET A 86 9.34 -2.79 5.17
C MET A 86 9.29 -3.27 6.62
N MET A 87 9.31 -4.58 6.83
CA MET A 87 9.34 -5.14 8.19
C MET A 87 10.64 -4.82 8.92
N GLN A 88 11.72 -4.57 8.19
CA GLN A 88 13.00 -4.16 8.75
C GLN A 88 13.10 -2.64 8.95
N GLY A 89 12.04 -1.89 8.65
CA GLY A 89 12.04 -0.43 8.73
C GLY A 89 12.77 0.26 7.59
N LYS A 90 13.12 -0.48 6.55
CA LYS A 90 13.79 0.07 5.38
C LYS A 90 12.78 0.57 4.37
N LYS A 91 13.14 1.61 3.61
CA LYS A 91 12.28 2.23 2.60
C LYS A 91 12.61 1.68 1.22
N PRO A 92 11.74 0.83 0.63
CA PRO A 92 12.01 0.31 -0.70
C PRO A 92 12.10 1.42 -1.74
N ASP A 93 13.06 1.32 -2.66
CA ASP A 93 13.26 2.32 -3.70
C ASP A 93 12.07 2.46 -4.63
N GLU A 94 11.30 1.41 -4.84
CA GLU A 94 10.14 1.45 -5.73
C GLU A 94 9.00 2.33 -5.21
N CYS A 95 9.03 2.73 -3.95
CA CYS A 95 7.99 3.54 -3.30
C CYS A 95 8.40 5.01 -3.14
N GLN A 96 9.22 5.53 -4.04
CA GLN A 96 9.75 6.90 -3.97
C GLN A 96 8.69 7.97 -3.83
N TYR A 97 7.53 7.79 -4.48
CA TYR A 97 6.44 8.76 -4.36
C TYR A 97 6.04 8.98 -2.90
N CYS A 98 5.80 7.91 -2.17
CA CYS A 98 5.39 8.00 -0.77
C CYS A 98 6.50 8.60 0.11
N TRP A 99 7.74 8.17 -0.10
CA TRP A 99 8.86 8.68 0.69
C TRP A 99 9.11 10.17 0.44
N ARG A 100 8.92 10.63 -0.79
CA ARG A 100 9.04 12.05 -1.14
C ARG A 100 7.99 12.89 -0.44
N MET A 101 6.73 12.44 -0.46
CA MET A 101 5.64 13.13 0.23
C MET A 101 5.91 13.21 1.72
N GLU A 102 6.34 12.12 2.33
CA GLU A 102 6.60 12.08 3.77
C GLU A 102 7.80 12.92 4.17
N SER A 103 8.85 12.96 3.35
CA SER A 103 10.02 13.78 3.64
C SER A 103 9.72 15.28 3.56
N ASN A 104 8.65 15.66 2.86
CA ASN A 104 8.16 17.04 2.81
C ASN A 104 7.15 17.36 3.93
N GLY A 105 6.98 16.45 4.89
CA GLY A 105 6.06 16.64 6.01
C GLY A 105 4.61 16.36 5.69
N ASN A 106 4.31 15.74 4.53
CA ASN A 106 2.95 15.42 4.13
C ASN A 106 2.60 13.96 4.42
N LEU A 107 1.30 13.67 4.51
CA LEU A 107 0.82 12.30 4.47
C LEU A 107 0.98 11.78 3.05
N SER A 108 1.26 10.49 2.93
CA SER A 108 1.44 9.84 1.64
C SER A 108 0.29 8.88 1.35
N ASP A 109 0.26 8.30 0.15
CA ASP A 109 -0.77 7.33 -0.22
C ASP A 109 -0.76 6.08 0.67
N ARG A 110 0.38 5.69 1.25
CA ARG A 110 0.37 4.56 2.19
C ARG A 110 -0.52 4.85 3.40
N HIS A 111 -0.62 6.12 3.82
CA HIS A 111 -1.49 6.56 4.91
C HIS A 111 -2.95 6.64 4.46
N TYR A 112 -3.21 7.32 3.34
CA TYR A 112 -4.57 7.51 2.85
C TYR A 112 -5.22 6.18 2.49
N ARG A 113 -4.52 5.32 1.78
CA ARG A 113 -5.07 4.03 1.38
C ARG A 113 -5.30 3.10 2.56
N SER A 114 -4.41 3.12 3.53
CA SER A 114 -4.55 2.30 4.73
C SER A 114 -5.68 2.80 5.66
N GLY A 115 -6.17 4.01 5.44
CA GLY A 115 -7.34 4.54 6.14
C GLY A 115 -8.67 4.21 5.45
N GLU A 116 -8.65 3.61 4.26
CA GLU A 116 -9.86 3.23 3.53
C GLU A 116 -10.52 1.99 4.16
N PRO A 117 -11.86 1.82 3.96
CA PRO A 117 -12.59 0.72 4.60
C PRO A 117 -12.04 -0.67 4.33
N TRP A 118 -11.49 -0.93 3.13
CA TRP A 118 -10.91 -2.24 2.79
C TRP A 118 -9.74 -2.62 3.69
N ALA A 119 -9.03 -1.62 4.20
CA ALA A 119 -7.83 -1.85 5.00
C ALA A 119 -8.14 -2.40 6.39
N SER A 120 -9.34 -2.13 6.92
CA SER A 120 -9.76 -2.60 8.23
C SER A 120 -10.43 -3.97 8.21
N LYS A 121 -10.70 -4.51 7.01
CA LYS A 121 -11.30 -5.84 6.89
C LYS A 121 -10.26 -6.91 7.21
N ASP A 122 -10.66 -7.86 8.01
CA ASP A 122 -9.83 -9.02 8.28
C ASP A 122 -9.75 -9.89 7.02
N PHE A 123 -8.56 -10.27 6.67
CA PHE A 123 -8.33 -11.25 5.62
C PHE A 123 -7.59 -12.42 6.21
N ASP A 124 -7.97 -13.60 5.84
CA ASP A 124 -7.11 -14.75 6.05
C ASP A 124 -5.92 -14.59 5.12
N VAL A 125 -4.83 -14.05 5.66
CA VAL A 125 -3.62 -13.88 4.88
C VAL A 125 -2.94 -15.23 4.79
N ILE A 126 -3.11 -15.85 3.65
CA ILE A 126 -2.25 -16.98 3.28
C ILE A 126 -0.99 -16.36 2.71
N VAL A 127 0.03 -16.40 3.49
CA VAL A 127 1.35 -15.90 3.06
C VAL A 127 1.96 -16.87 2.08
#